data_c3bc2b8b092d42c9ff3ad55539afeffd
#
_entry.id   c3bc2b8b092d42c9ff3ad55539afeffd
#
_cell.length_a   1.000
_cell.length_b   1.000
_cell.length_c   1.000
_cell.angle_alpha   90.00
_cell.angle_beta   90.00
_cell.angle_gamma   90.00
#
_symmetry.space_group_name_H-M   'P 1'
#
loop_
_entity.id
_entity.type
_entity.pdbx_description
1 polymer ?
#
loop_
_entity_poly.entity_id
_entity_poly.type
_entity_poly.pdbx_seq_one_letter_code
_entity_poly.pdbx_strand_id
1 'polypeptide(L)'
;MSYPDERRRLETYIIKPLGNKQIDEITPPLIIQTVKHIEGEGHQATLKRVIMLVNQVLELGVCAGYIPHNASRKVSKVFAPPIVTPRPAIKWKTLPEAMAIMKTVSRSEQLLFLWSLCTLLRPGENVRIRKSWIQGDVIEMPAEVMKNRKPFRVIVLPLMRVLLAEIRAVSSHPRADYVFTGRTSGRHLNSQALAKCMRETSLADRLVPHGIRSVGRTFLADKGMPFIEGEACLAHFIGTSSSKPYLRSDYLEARRPWMTQWCSYVVQCARSAGFLTDIIDKTAG
;
A
#
# COMPACT_ATOMS: atom_id res chain seq x y z
N MET A 1 -3.72 8.26 -6.82
CA MET A 1 -4.20 7.40 -7.91
C MET A 1 -3.39 7.74 -9.13
N SER A 2 -3.14 6.82 -10.03
CA SER A 2 -2.35 7.13 -11.23
C SER A 2 -3.24 7.69 -12.34
N TYR A 3 -2.70 8.56 -13.18
CA TYR A 3 -3.39 9.08 -14.37
C TYR A 3 -4.03 7.95 -15.24
N PRO A 4 -3.37 6.80 -15.49
CA PRO A 4 -3.99 5.70 -16.23
C PRO A 4 -5.28 5.14 -15.59
N ASP A 5 -5.35 5.08 -14.26
CA ASP A 5 -6.55 4.58 -13.57
C ASP A 5 -7.71 5.57 -13.67
N GLU A 6 -7.43 6.87 -13.59
CA GLU A 6 -8.43 7.92 -13.73
C GLU A 6 -8.97 7.98 -15.16
N ARG A 7 -8.07 7.93 -16.15
CA ARG A 7 -8.42 7.87 -17.56
C ARG A 7 -9.33 6.65 -17.85
N ARG A 8 -8.91 5.45 -17.42
CA ARG A 8 -9.72 4.23 -17.60
C ARG A 8 -11.13 4.36 -17.01
N ARG A 9 -11.26 4.98 -15.82
CA ARG A 9 -12.58 5.21 -15.22
C ARG A 9 -13.44 6.17 -16.06
N LEU A 10 -12.88 7.29 -16.49
CA LEU A 10 -13.59 8.20 -17.39
C LEU A 10 -13.99 7.51 -18.69
N GLU A 11 -13.08 6.79 -19.33
CA GLU A 11 -13.35 6.02 -20.55
C GLU A 11 -14.49 5.01 -20.34
N THR A 12 -14.44 4.24 -19.26
CA THR A 12 -15.41 3.16 -19.01
C THR A 12 -16.79 3.70 -18.65
N TYR A 13 -16.87 4.66 -17.75
CA TYR A 13 -18.15 5.05 -17.14
C TYR A 13 -18.75 6.33 -17.71
N ILE A 14 -17.99 7.15 -18.43
CA ILE A 14 -18.44 8.46 -18.91
C ILE A 14 -18.25 8.60 -20.42
N ILE A 15 -17.05 8.40 -20.94
CA ILE A 15 -16.78 8.65 -22.36
C ILE A 15 -17.53 7.66 -23.26
N LYS A 16 -17.58 6.38 -22.90
CA LYS A 16 -18.34 5.39 -23.67
C LYS A 16 -19.84 5.74 -23.78
N PRO A 17 -20.56 6.07 -22.68
CA PRO A 17 -21.99 6.40 -22.78
C PRO A 17 -22.29 7.84 -23.22
N LEU A 18 -21.40 8.81 -23.00
CA LEU A 18 -21.70 10.24 -23.22
C LEU A 18 -20.76 10.93 -24.22
N GLY A 19 -19.73 10.25 -24.73
CA GLY A 19 -18.68 10.87 -25.55
C GLY A 19 -19.14 11.48 -26.89
N ASN A 20 -20.36 11.13 -27.36
CA ASN A 20 -20.95 11.68 -28.58
C ASN A 20 -21.76 12.97 -28.32
N LYS A 21 -21.94 13.35 -27.05
CA LYS A 21 -22.69 14.53 -26.64
C LYS A 21 -21.79 15.75 -26.54
N GLN A 22 -22.31 16.89 -26.86
CA GLN A 22 -21.63 18.15 -26.60
C GLN A 22 -21.61 18.43 -25.09
N ILE A 23 -20.62 19.16 -24.62
CA ILE A 23 -20.39 19.37 -23.19
C ILE A 23 -21.51 20.16 -22.52
N ASP A 24 -22.19 21.04 -23.26
CA ASP A 24 -23.34 21.81 -22.82
C ASP A 24 -24.64 20.99 -22.73
N GLU A 25 -24.70 19.84 -23.43
CA GLU A 25 -25.80 18.88 -23.32
C GLU A 25 -25.71 18.01 -22.04
N ILE A 26 -24.61 18.07 -21.32
CA ILE A 26 -24.38 17.27 -20.12
C ILE A 26 -25.11 17.86 -18.92
N THR A 27 -26.31 17.36 -18.68
CA THR A 27 -27.20 17.80 -17.58
C THR A 27 -27.05 16.95 -16.32
N PRO A 28 -27.42 17.45 -15.11
CA PRO A 28 -27.39 16.66 -13.88
C PRO A 28 -28.19 15.34 -13.97
N PRO A 29 -29.45 15.32 -14.52
CA PRO A 29 -30.21 14.07 -14.70
C PRO A 29 -29.48 13.06 -15.58
N LEU A 30 -28.82 13.51 -16.66
CA LEU A 30 -28.09 12.65 -17.57
C LEU A 30 -26.87 12.02 -16.89
N ILE A 31 -26.11 12.78 -16.10
CA ILE A 31 -25.00 12.26 -15.32
C ILE A 31 -25.49 11.21 -14.33
N ILE A 32 -26.55 11.50 -13.56
CA ILE A 32 -27.15 10.59 -12.58
C ILE A 32 -27.56 9.29 -13.25
N GLN A 33 -28.31 9.35 -14.36
CA GLN A 33 -28.74 8.17 -15.10
C GLN A 33 -27.55 7.31 -15.57
N THR A 34 -26.51 7.97 -16.10
CA THR A 34 -25.31 7.31 -16.63
C THR A 34 -24.56 6.52 -15.55
N VAL A 35 -24.44 7.05 -14.33
CA VAL A 35 -23.64 6.42 -13.27
C VAL A 35 -24.44 5.59 -12.28
N LYS A 36 -25.79 5.57 -12.39
CA LYS A 36 -26.69 4.89 -11.43
C LYS A 36 -26.43 3.39 -11.33
N HIS A 37 -26.03 2.73 -12.41
CA HIS A 37 -25.68 1.30 -12.41
C HIS A 37 -24.52 0.98 -11.46
N ILE A 38 -23.55 1.90 -11.29
CA ILE A 38 -22.40 1.72 -10.38
C ILE A 38 -22.88 1.62 -8.93
N GLU A 39 -23.94 2.37 -8.57
CA GLU A 39 -24.58 2.27 -7.25
C GLU A 39 -25.28 0.93 -7.08
N GLY A 40 -26.05 0.49 -8.09
CA GLY A 40 -26.77 -0.78 -8.08
C GLY A 40 -25.84 -2.00 -7.94
N GLU A 41 -24.63 -1.90 -8.45
CA GLU A 41 -23.57 -2.92 -8.28
C GLU A 41 -22.87 -2.84 -6.89
N GLY A 42 -23.24 -1.92 -6.02
CA GLY A 42 -22.62 -1.75 -4.70
C GLY A 42 -21.24 -1.07 -4.73
N HIS A 43 -20.84 -0.47 -5.84
CA HIS A 43 -19.51 0.12 -6.02
C HIS A 43 -19.46 1.62 -5.66
N GLN A 44 -19.98 2.04 -4.50
CA GLN A 44 -20.11 3.45 -4.08
C GLN A 44 -18.77 4.21 -4.07
N ALA A 45 -17.67 3.54 -3.72
CA ALA A 45 -16.34 4.17 -3.75
C ALA A 45 -15.88 4.50 -5.18
N THR A 46 -16.22 3.65 -6.16
CA THR A 46 -15.99 3.90 -7.58
C THR A 46 -16.89 5.02 -8.08
N LEU A 47 -18.18 4.97 -7.74
CA LEU A 47 -19.17 6.01 -8.07
C LEU A 47 -18.72 7.40 -7.60
N LYS A 48 -18.36 7.53 -6.32
CA LYS A 48 -17.83 8.78 -5.77
C LYS A 48 -16.63 9.30 -6.58
N ARG A 49 -15.73 8.39 -6.97
CA ARG A 49 -14.53 8.75 -7.74
C ARG A 49 -14.88 9.18 -9.16
N VAL A 50 -15.81 8.49 -9.83
CA VAL A 50 -16.28 8.84 -11.17
C VAL A 50 -16.95 10.24 -11.16
N ILE A 51 -17.86 10.50 -10.22
CA ILE A 51 -18.50 11.81 -10.08
C ILE A 51 -17.46 12.92 -9.84
N MET A 52 -16.46 12.66 -9.02
CA MET A 52 -15.38 13.62 -8.77
C MET A 52 -14.60 13.93 -10.06
N LEU A 53 -14.29 12.92 -10.88
CA LEU A 53 -13.61 13.12 -12.16
C LEU A 53 -14.48 13.89 -13.16
N VAL A 54 -15.79 13.59 -13.26
CA VAL A 54 -16.76 14.36 -14.06
C VAL A 54 -16.77 15.81 -13.61
N ASN A 55 -16.82 16.05 -12.29
CA ASN A 55 -16.79 17.42 -11.75
C ASN A 55 -15.52 18.18 -12.16
N GLN A 56 -14.35 17.52 -12.16
CA GLN A 56 -13.10 18.13 -12.59
C GLN A 56 -13.12 18.48 -14.09
N VAL A 57 -13.64 17.58 -14.95
CA VAL A 57 -13.73 17.81 -16.39
C VAL A 57 -14.69 18.97 -16.70
N LEU A 58 -15.89 18.99 -16.10
CA LEU A 58 -16.85 20.06 -16.32
C LEU A 58 -16.39 21.40 -15.74
N GLU A 59 -15.64 21.39 -14.64
CA GLU A 59 -15.02 22.61 -14.11
C GLU A 59 -13.98 23.20 -15.08
N LEU A 60 -13.19 22.35 -15.74
CA LEU A 60 -12.30 22.78 -16.82
C LEU A 60 -13.08 23.37 -17.99
N GLY A 61 -14.25 22.76 -18.34
CA GLY A 61 -15.13 23.30 -19.36
C GLY A 61 -15.66 24.70 -19.03
N VAL A 62 -15.99 24.96 -17.75
CA VAL A 62 -16.36 26.31 -17.28
C VAL A 62 -15.20 27.27 -17.39
N CYS A 63 -14.01 26.88 -16.92
CA CYS A 63 -12.82 27.72 -16.97
C CYS A 63 -12.39 28.05 -18.42
N ALA A 64 -12.62 27.12 -19.35
CA ALA A 64 -12.35 27.31 -20.78
C ALA A 64 -13.43 28.07 -21.55
N GLY A 65 -14.56 28.42 -20.90
CA GLY A 65 -15.67 29.15 -21.51
C GLY A 65 -16.59 28.30 -22.40
N TYR A 66 -16.48 26.97 -22.38
CA TYR A 66 -17.34 26.08 -23.16
C TYR A 66 -18.76 25.93 -22.57
N ILE A 67 -18.89 26.06 -21.25
CA ILE A 67 -20.14 25.97 -20.52
C ILE A 67 -20.23 27.06 -19.44
N PRO A 68 -21.42 27.63 -19.17
CA PRO A 68 -21.58 28.72 -18.19
C PRO A 68 -21.53 28.22 -16.74
N HIS A 69 -21.82 26.94 -16.50
CA HIS A 69 -21.83 26.36 -15.16
C HIS A 69 -21.53 24.85 -15.19
N ASN A 70 -21.07 24.32 -14.07
CA ASN A 70 -20.78 22.90 -13.91
C ASN A 70 -22.02 22.14 -13.41
N ALA A 71 -22.62 21.32 -14.26
CA ALA A 71 -23.80 20.54 -13.99
C ALA A 71 -23.59 19.43 -12.92
N SER A 72 -22.35 19.02 -12.65
CA SER A 72 -22.06 17.92 -11.72
C SER A 72 -21.88 18.33 -10.24
N ARG A 73 -21.81 19.62 -9.92
CA ARG A 73 -21.48 20.13 -8.57
C ARG A 73 -22.30 19.52 -7.43
N LYS A 74 -23.57 19.21 -7.65
CA LYS A 74 -24.46 18.66 -6.61
C LYS A 74 -24.82 17.19 -6.85
N VAL A 75 -24.37 16.56 -7.93
CA VAL A 75 -24.70 15.18 -8.29
C VAL A 75 -24.28 14.18 -7.21
N SER A 76 -23.16 14.41 -6.56
CA SER A 76 -22.69 13.52 -5.47
C SER A 76 -23.64 13.44 -4.28
N LYS A 77 -24.53 14.44 -4.09
CA LYS A 77 -25.50 14.47 -2.99
C LYS A 77 -26.72 13.57 -3.22
N VAL A 78 -26.92 13.11 -4.44
CA VAL A 78 -28.03 12.22 -4.83
C VAL A 78 -27.77 10.79 -4.40
N PHE A 79 -26.50 10.41 -4.25
CA PHE A 79 -26.08 9.05 -3.97
C PHE A 79 -25.67 8.88 -2.50
N ALA A 80 -25.91 7.68 -1.96
CA ALA A 80 -25.45 7.33 -0.63
C ALA A 80 -23.91 7.41 -0.53
N PRO A 81 -23.37 7.93 0.57
CA PRO A 81 -21.93 7.93 0.76
C PRO A 81 -21.38 6.48 0.86
N PRO A 82 -20.15 6.23 0.38
CA PRO A 82 -19.56 4.90 0.50
C PRO A 82 -19.40 4.51 1.97
N ILE A 83 -19.81 3.30 2.30
CA ILE A 83 -19.54 2.71 3.61
C ILE A 83 -18.05 2.41 3.68
N VAL A 84 -17.36 3.05 4.61
CA VAL A 84 -15.92 2.83 4.84
C VAL A 84 -15.76 1.66 5.81
N THR A 85 -15.46 0.49 5.28
CA THR A 85 -15.04 -0.66 6.11
C THR A 85 -13.53 -0.61 6.33
N PRO A 86 -13.06 -0.72 7.58
CA PRO A 86 -11.63 -0.87 7.85
C PRO A 86 -11.06 -2.07 7.08
N ARG A 87 -9.84 -1.95 6.61
CA ARG A 87 -9.18 -3.08 5.95
C ARG A 87 -8.92 -4.20 6.95
N PRO A 88 -9.14 -5.47 6.59
CA PRO A 88 -8.90 -6.59 7.47
C PRO A 88 -7.48 -6.58 8.05
N ALA A 89 -7.40 -6.65 9.37
CA ALA A 89 -6.16 -6.74 10.13
C ALA A 89 -6.38 -7.58 11.38
N ILE A 90 -5.45 -8.44 11.70
CA ILE A 90 -5.46 -9.25 12.92
C ILE A 90 -4.92 -8.43 14.10
N LYS A 91 -5.20 -8.88 15.32
CA LYS A 91 -4.50 -8.39 16.51
C LYS A 91 -3.05 -8.84 16.47
N TRP A 92 -2.10 -8.00 16.90
CA TRP A 92 -0.68 -8.37 16.88
C TRP A 92 -0.38 -9.63 17.70
N LYS A 93 -1.14 -9.89 18.77
CA LYS A 93 -1.01 -11.11 19.60
C LYS A 93 -1.33 -12.41 18.85
N THR A 94 -2.10 -12.34 17.75
CA THR A 94 -2.41 -13.51 16.91
C THR A 94 -1.50 -13.63 15.70
N LEU A 95 -0.40 -12.88 15.66
CA LEU A 95 0.59 -12.97 14.59
C LEU A 95 1.22 -14.38 14.45
N PRO A 96 1.50 -15.15 15.52
CA PRO A 96 1.98 -16.53 15.39
C PRO A 96 1.02 -17.42 14.59
N GLU A 97 -0.29 -17.28 14.77
CA GLU A 97 -1.30 -18.04 14.01
C GLU A 97 -1.23 -17.69 12.52
N ALA A 98 -1.11 -16.40 12.18
CA ALA A 98 -0.97 -15.96 10.80
C ALA A 98 0.31 -16.52 10.16
N MET A 99 1.41 -16.56 10.90
CA MET A 99 2.66 -17.17 10.44
C MET A 99 2.53 -18.68 10.23
N ALA A 100 1.84 -19.38 11.12
CA ALA A 100 1.56 -20.81 10.97
C ALA A 100 0.78 -21.10 9.68
N ILE A 101 -0.23 -20.28 9.38
CA ILE A 101 -1.00 -20.38 8.12
C ILE A 101 -0.08 -20.12 6.93
N MET A 102 0.79 -19.12 6.98
CA MET A 102 1.72 -18.80 5.89
C MET A 102 2.81 -19.85 5.65
N LYS A 103 2.93 -20.90 6.47
CA LYS A 103 3.81 -22.05 6.19
C LYS A 103 3.35 -22.86 4.96
N THR A 104 2.10 -22.77 4.58
CA THR A 104 1.52 -23.53 3.46
C THR A 104 1.83 -22.96 2.09
N VAL A 105 2.34 -21.73 2.01
CA VAL A 105 2.65 -21.06 0.74
C VAL A 105 4.10 -21.29 0.32
N SER A 106 4.45 -20.90 -0.90
CA SER A 106 5.82 -21.09 -1.42
C SER A 106 6.86 -20.31 -0.59
N ARG A 107 8.10 -20.82 -0.60
CA ARG A 107 9.23 -20.19 0.11
C ARG A 107 9.38 -18.70 -0.22
N SER A 108 9.27 -18.33 -1.49
CA SER A 108 9.38 -16.92 -1.91
C SER A 108 8.27 -16.04 -1.35
N GLU A 109 7.06 -16.57 -1.20
CA GLU A 109 5.92 -15.87 -0.60
C GLU A 109 6.07 -15.75 0.91
N GLN A 110 6.58 -16.79 1.58
CA GLN A 110 6.93 -16.73 3.00
C GLN A 110 7.96 -15.64 3.27
N LEU A 111 9.01 -15.55 2.44
CA LEU A 111 10.03 -14.51 2.55
C LEU A 111 9.47 -13.10 2.33
N LEU A 112 8.58 -12.95 1.33
CA LEU A 112 7.91 -11.67 1.07
C LEU A 112 6.99 -11.25 2.23
N PHE A 113 6.29 -12.20 2.85
CA PHE A 113 5.46 -11.94 4.02
C PHE A 113 6.31 -11.47 5.21
N LEU A 114 7.38 -12.21 5.55
CA LEU A 114 8.27 -11.85 6.64
C LEU A 114 8.98 -10.51 6.41
N TRP A 115 9.43 -10.27 5.18
CA TRP A 115 10.00 -8.99 4.77
C TRP A 115 9.00 -7.83 4.96
N SER A 116 7.74 -8.03 4.57
CA SER A 116 6.70 -7.02 4.72
C SER A 116 6.39 -6.69 6.18
N LEU A 117 6.47 -7.67 7.08
CA LEU A 117 6.39 -7.46 8.52
C LEU A 117 7.57 -6.62 9.03
N CYS A 118 8.80 -6.93 8.60
CA CYS A 118 9.99 -6.21 9.05
C CYS A 118 10.02 -4.76 8.58
N THR A 119 9.59 -4.48 7.35
CA THR A 119 9.72 -3.14 6.75
C THR A 119 8.53 -2.21 7.03
N LEU A 120 7.35 -2.77 7.25
CA LEU A 120 6.07 -2.05 7.34
C LEU A 120 5.82 -1.12 6.14
N LEU A 121 6.48 -1.31 5.00
CA LEU A 121 6.26 -0.56 3.77
C LEU A 121 4.95 -0.93 3.08
N ARG A 122 4.48 -0.06 2.19
CA ARG A 122 3.33 -0.41 1.34
C ARG A 122 3.73 -1.50 0.34
N PRO A 123 2.80 -2.40 -0.07
CA PRO A 123 3.13 -3.50 -0.98
C PRO A 123 3.85 -3.05 -2.25
N GLY A 124 3.42 -1.94 -2.85
CA GLY A 124 4.08 -1.39 -4.05
C GLY A 124 5.46 -0.78 -3.79
N GLU A 125 5.74 -0.34 -2.58
CA GLU A 125 7.07 0.15 -2.17
C GLU A 125 7.99 -1.04 -1.91
N ASN A 126 7.54 -2.06 -1.19
CA ASN A 126 8.31 -3.27 -0.88
C ASN A 126 8.88 -3.97 -2.12
N VAL A 127 8.05 -4.21 -3.13
CA VAL A 127 8.49 -4.94 -4.32
C VAL A 127 9.43 -4.14 -5.23
N ARG A 128 9.48 -2.81 -5.07
CA ARG A 128 10.33 -1.92 -5.86
C ARG A 128 11.71 -1.68 -5.27
N ILE A 129 12.00 -2.24 -4.10
CA ILE A 129 13.31 -2.10 -3.46
C ILE A 129 14.39 -2.66 -4.40
N ARG A 130 15.45 -1.88 -4.58
CA ARG A 130 16.64 -2.28 -5.35
C ARG A 130 17.80 -2.62 -4.41
N LYS A 131 18.60 -3.59 -4.82
CA LYS A 131 19.82 -3.98 -4.08
C LYS A 131 20.83 -2.84 -4.05
N SER A 132 20.93 -2.07 -5.15
CA SER A 132 21.77 -0.88 -5.26
C SER A 132 21.41 0.24 -4.27
N TRP A 133 20.22 0.22 -3.68
CA TRP A 133 19.82 1.20 -2.65
C TRP A 133 20.21 0.81 -1.23
N ILE A 134 20.78 -0.38 -1.04
CA ILE A 134 21.19 -0.87 0.28
C ILE A 134 22.58 -0.33 0.57
N GLN A 135 22.69 0.55 1.56
CA GLN A 135 23.93 1.18 2.01
C GLN A 135 24.12 0.93 3.51
N GLY A 136 25.06 0.05 3.84
CA GLY A 136 25.31 -0.31 5.23
C GLY A 136 24.06 -0.93 5.89
N ASP A 137 23.51 -0.24 6.88
CA ASP A 137 22.32 -0.66 7.62
C ASP A 137 21.03 0.10 7.22
N VAL A 138 21.02 0.71 6.03
CA VAL A 138 19.90 1.49 5.52
C VAL A 138 19.60 1.12 4.08
N ILE A 139 18.32 1.16 3.70
CA ILE A 139 17.86 1.16 2.30
C ILE A 139 17.35 2.56 1.99
N GLU A 140 17.96 3.23 1.03
CA GLU A 140 17.57 4.57 0.59
C GLU A 140 16.50 4.50 -0.49
N MET A 141 15.25 4.70 -0.10
CA MET A 141 14.10 4.70 -1.02
C MET A 141 13.94 6.08 -1.66
N PRO A 142 14.10 6.23 -2.98
CA PRO A 142 13.94 7.52 -3.65
C PRO A 142 12.45 7.95 -3.70
N ALA A 143 12.23 9.26 -3.80
CA ALA A 143 10.90 9.87 -3.76
C ALA A 143 9.93 9.32 -4.82
N GLU A 144 10.44 8.94 -5.99
CA GLU A 144 9.67 8.49 -7.15
C GLU A 144 8.92 7.18 -6.90
N VAL A 145 9.47 6.32 -6.03
CA VAL A 145 8.84 5.03 -5.68
C VAL A 145 7.93 5.11 -4.47
N MET A 146 8.05 6.18 -3.69
CA MET A 146 7.24 6.41 -2.50
C MET A 146 5.90 7.04 -2.84
N LYS A 147 4.81 6.54 -2.23
CA LYS A 147 3.46 7.07 -2.45
C LYS A 147 3.32 8.55 -2.08
N ASN A 148 4.05 8.98 -1.05
CA ASN A 148 4.03 10.38 -0.57
C ASN A 148 5.00 11.31 -1.30
N ARG A 149 5.72 10.80 -2.33
CA ARG A 149 6.71 11.55 -3.11
C ARG A 149 7.82 12.20 -2.26
N LYS A 150 8.19 11.57 -1.13
CA LYS A 150 9.32 11.95 -0.30
C LYS A 150 10.28 10.77 -0.18
N PRO A 151 11.61 10.99 -0.19
CA PRO A 151 12.56 9.92 0.04
C PRO A 151 12.34 9.33 1.44
N PHE A 152 12.67 8.07 1.61
CA PHE A 152 12.50 7.36 2.88
C PHE A 152 13.63 6.37 3.10
N ARG A 153 14.16 6.31 4.31
CA ARG A 153 15.20 5.36 4.70
C ARG A 153 14.60 4.22 5.53
N VAL A 154 14.81 2.99 5.07
CA VAL A 154 14.41 1.77 5.79
C VAL A 154 15.61 1.25 6.57
N ILE A 155 15.43 1.00 7.85
CA ILE A 155 16.48 0.46 8.72
C ILE A 155 16.63 -1.04 8.42
N VAL A 156 17.83 -1.48 8.09
CA VAL A 156 18.16 -2.89 7.83
C VAL A 156 18.60 -3.54 9.14
N LEU A 157 17.72 -4.29 9.75
CA LEU A 157 17.97 -5.03 11.00
C LEU A 157 18.61 -6.40 10.72
N PRO A 158 19.21 -7.08 11.72
CA PRO A 158 19.90 -8.36 11.53
C PRO A 158 19.06 -9.40 10.77
N LEU A 159 17.81 -9.61 11.15
CA LEU A 159 16.90 -10.52 10.43
C LEU A 159 16.79 -10.15 8.93
N MET A 160 16.72 -8.88 8.60
CA MET A 160 16.59 -8.44 7.22
C MET A 160 17.83 -8.73 6.38
N ARG A 161 19.04 -8.74 6.99
CA ARG A 161 20.27 -9.15 6.30
C ARG A 161 20.22 -10.62 5.91
N VAL A 162 19.77 -11.48 6.82
CA VAL A 162 19.59 -12.92 6.54
C VAL A 162 18.52 -13.10 5.46
N LEU A 163 17.40 -12.38 5.55
CA LEU A 163 16.34 -12.43 4.53
C LEU A 163 16.83 -12.01 3.14
N LEU A 164 17.66 -10.98 3.03
CA LEU A 164 18.22 -10.56 1.74
C LEU A 164 19.05 -11.67 1.07
N ALA A 165 19.85 -12.39 1.85
CA ALA A 165 20.62 -13.53 1.34
C ALA A 165 19.70 -14.66 0.86
N GLU A 166 18.70 -15.01 1.65
CA GLU A 166 17.73 -16.09 1.31
C GLU A 166 16.85 -15.72 0.11
N ILE A 167 16.36 -14.48 0.04
CA ILE A 167 15.58 -13.97 -1.11
C ILE A 167 16.42 -14.07 -2.40
N ARG A 168 17.71 -13.71 -2.32
CA ARG A 168 18.62 -13.85 -3.45
C ARG A 168 18.80 -15.32 -3.87
N ALA A 169 18.91 -16.22 -2.90
CA ALA A 169 19.11 -17.66 -3.17
C ALA A 169 17.92 -18.30 -3.88
N VAL A 170 16.68 -17.91 -3.54
CA VAL A 170 15.46 -18.45 -4.16
C VAL A 170 15.03 -17.70 -5.43
N SER A 171 15.71 -16.60 -5.77
CA SER A 171 15.35 -15.77 -6.92
C SER A 171 15.66 -16.43 -8.25
N SER A 172 14.70 -16.44 -9.19
CA SER A 172 14.93 -16.86 -10.58
C SER A 172 15.88 -15.90 -11.33
N HIS A 173 16.07 -14.69 -10.83
CA HIS A 173 16.93 -13.65 -11.41
C HIS A 173 17.88 -13.04 -10.37
N PRO A 174 18.84 -13.81 -9.82
CA PRO A 174 19.69 -13.36 -8.70
C PRO A 174 20.59 -12.17 -9.06
N ARG A 175 20.86 -11.94 -10.37
CA ARG A 175 21.66 -10.81 -10.88
C ARG A 175 20.84 -9.54 -11.09
N ALA A 176 19.50 -9.63 -11.10
CA ALA A 176 18.66 -8.43 -11.22
C ALA A 176 18.82 -7.53 -10.00
N ASP A 177 18.68 -6.23 -10.21
CA ASP A 177 18.86 -5.23 -9.14
C ASP A 177 17.70 -5.22 -8.13
N TYR A 178 16.50 -5.69 -8.49
CA TYR A 178 15.38 -5.76 -7.55
C TYR A 178 15.57 -6.86 -6.50
N VAL A 179 15.20 -6.56 -5.24
CA VAL A 179 15.20 -7.54 -4.15
C VAL A 179 14.21 -8.66 -4.46
N PHE A 180 12.97 -8.31 -4.81
CA PHE A 180 11.95 -9.25 -5.23
C PHE A 180 11.71 -9.16 -6.73
N THR A 181 12.03 -10.22 -7.46
CA THR A 181 11.89 -10.29 -8.93
C THR A 181 10.67 -11.11 -9.35
N GLY A 182 10.08 -10.75 -10.48
CA GLY A 182 9.09 -11.59 -11.15
C GLY A 182 9.75 -12.84 -11.74
N ARG A 183 9.00 -13.95 -11.83
CA ARG A 183 9.53 -15.24 -12.31
C ARG A 183 10.04 -15.20 -13.76
N THR A 184 9.38 -14.46 -14.63
CA THR A 184 9.65 -14.46 -16.09
C THR A 184 10.49 -13.27 -16.56
N SER A 185 10.67 -12.26 -15.71
CA SER A 185 11.42 -11.06 -16.08
C SER A 185 12.20 -10.57 -14.88
N GLY A 186 13.43 -10.16 -15.04
CA GLY A 186 14.22 -9.54 -13.96
C GLY A 186 13.65 -8.23 -13.41
N ARG A 187 12.42 -7.84 -13.76
CA ARG A 187 11.69 -6.71 -13.19
C ARG A 187 11.18 -7.03 -11.79
N HIS A 188 10.76 -6.01 -11.05
CA HIS A 188 10.18 -6.20 -9.73
C HIS A 188 8.93 -7.09 -9.75
N LEU A 189 8.72 -7.80 -8.65
CA LEU A 189 7.52 -8.60 -8.43
C LEU A 189 6.25 -7.73 -8.52
N ASN A 190 5.13 -8.34 -8.90
CA ASN A 190 3.83 -7.64 -8.88
C ASN A 190 3.47 -7.22 -7.44
N SER A 191 3.06 -5.98 -7.25
CA SER A 191 2.65 -5.45 -5.94
C SER A 191 1.44 -6.16 -5.31
N GLN A 192 0.67 -6.89 -6.10
CA GLN A 192 -0.46 -7.70 -5.65
C GLN A 192 -0.08 -9.15 -5.29
N ALA A 193 1.19 -9.55 -5.47
CA ALA A 193 1.62 -10.93 -5.24
C ALA A 193 1.30 -11.41 -3.82
N LEU A 194 1.67 -10.62 -2.80
CA LEU A 194 1.37 -10.96 -1.41
C LEU A 194 -0.15 -11.00 -1.13
N ALA A 195 -0.91 -10.06 -1.70
CA ALA A 195 -2.36 -10.05 -1.53
C ALA A 195 -3.03 -11.26 -2.19
N LYS A 196 -2.53 -11.68 -3.34
CA LYS A 196 -3.01 -12.90 -4.01
C LYS A 196 -2.73 -14.13 -3.15
N CYS A 197 -1.49 -14.31 -2.75
CA CYS A 197 -1.05 -15.40 -1.89
C CYS A 197 -1.88 -15.50 -0.60
N MET A 198 -2.07 -14.38 0.12
CA MET A 198 -2.86 -14.39 1.36
C MET A 198 -4.32 -14.74 1.15
N ARG A 199 -4.94 -14.36 0.02
CA ARG A 199 -6.32 -14.73 -0.32
C ARG A 199 -6.48 -16.23 -0.61
N GLU A 200 -5.43 -16.90 -1.01
CA GLU A 200 -5.40 -18.34 -1.28
C GLU A 200 -5.21 -19.18 0.01
N THR A 201 -5.15 -18.52 1.17
CA THR A 201 -5.03 -19.14 2.49
C THR A 201 -6.23 -18.81 3.39
N SER A 202 -6.31 -19.40 4.57
CA SER A 202 -7.31 -19.05 5.60
C SER A 202 -7.09 -17.66 6.24
N LEU A 203 -6.12 -16.86 5.75
CA LEU A 203 -6.00 -15.44 6.06
C LEU A 203 -6.90 -14.55 5.18
N ALA A 204 -7.54 -15.10 4.15
CA ALA A 204 -8.55 -14.35 3.37
C ALA A 204 -9.54 -13.66 4.31
N ASP A 205 -9.86 -12.41 4.04
CA ASP A 205 -10.77 -11.56 4.82
C ASP A 205 -10.38 -11.31 6.29
N ARG A 206 -9.29 -11.91 6.78
CA ARG A 206 -8.74 -11.69 8.12
C ARG A 206 -7.54 -10.77 8.15
N LEU A 207 -6.65 -10.88 7.17
CA LEU A 207 -5.45 -10.06 7.05
C LEU A 207 -5.14 -9.78 5.58
N VAL A 208 -4.91 -8.52 5.26
CA VAL A 208 -4.42 -8.09 3.94
C VAL A 208 -3.03 -7.44 4.08
N PRO A 209 -2.23 -7.34 3.00
CA PRO A 209 -0.89 -6.74 3.09
C PRO A 209 -0.86 -5.33 3.69
N HIS A 210 -1.92 -4.55 3.50
CA HIS A 210 -2.03 -3.25 4.15
C HIS A 210 -2.34 -3.38 5.65
N GLY A 211 -3.06 -4.42 6.05
CA GLY A 211 -3.36 -4.76 7.45
C GLY A 211 -2.09 -5.08 8.25
N ILE A 212 -1.05 -5.66 7.63
CA ILE A 212 0.27 -5.89 8.25
C ILE A 212 0.81 -4.60 8.90
N ARG A 213 0.67 -3.47 8.20
CA ARG A 213 1.11 -2.17 8.71
C ARG A 213 0.31 -1.73 9.95
N SER A 214 -0.99 -2.01 9.96
CA SER A 214 -1.85 -1.74 11.11
C SER A 214 -1.46 -2.61 12.30
N VAL A 215 -1.11 -3.88 12.08
CA VAL A 215 -0.62 -4.80 13.12
C VAL A 215 0.65 -4.23 13.77
N GLY A 216 1.66 -3.88 12.97
CA GLY A 216 2.90 -3.29 13.47
C GLY A 216 2.66 -1.95 14.18
N ARG A 217 1.85 -1.07 13.59
CA ARG A 217 1.53 0.25 14.18
C ARG A 217 0.82 0.13 15.53
N THR A 218 -0.12 -0.82 15.64
CA THR A 218 -0.83 -1.07 16.91
C THR A 218 0.10 -1.65 17.96
N PHE A 219 0.95 -2.63 17.60
CA PHE A 219 1.98 -3.15 18.51
C PHE A 219 2.86 -2.03 19.09
N LEU A 220 3.40 -1.19 18.20
CA LEU A 220 4.27 -0.09 18.60
C LEU A 220 3.55 0.93 19.52
N ALA A 221 2.27 1.25 19.21
CA ALA A 221 1.47 2.11 20.05
C ALA A 221 1.21 1.51 21.44
N ASP A 222 0.86 0.21 21.51
CA ASP A 222 0.63 -0.51 22.76
C ASP A 222 1.92 -0.61 23.62
N LYS A 223 3.10 -0.47 22.99
CA LYS A 223 4.40 -0.40 23.66
C LYS A 223 4.82 1.02 24.07
N GLY A 224 3.97 2.01 23.85
CA GLY A 224 4.21 3.39 24.28
C GLY A 224 4.98 4.25 23.26
N MET A 225 5.09 3.81 22.00
CA MET A 225 5.76 4.60 20.96
C MET A 225 5.07 5.96 20.76
N PRO A 226 5.81 7.07 20.75
CA PRO A 226 5.26 8.38 20.42
C PRO A 226 4.56 8.39 19.05
N PHE A 227 3.44 9.10 18.95
CA PHE A 227 2.62 9.13 17.73
C PHE A 227 3.42 9.50 16.47
N ILE A 228 4.26 10.55 16.57
CA ILE A 228 5.08 11.06 15.46
C ILE A 228 6.05 9.98 14.95
N GLU A 229 6.73 9.28 15.84
CA GLU A 229 7.68 8.22 15.48
C GLU A 229 6.95 7.03 14.85
N GLY A 230 5.75 6.69 15.35
CA GLY A 230 4.89 5.66 14.79
C GLY A 230 4.44 5.97 13.36
N GLU A 231 4.06 7.20 13.08
CA GLU A 231 3.74 7.64 11.72
C GLU A 231 4.98 7.65 10.82
N ALA A 232 6.13 8.02 11.37
CA ALA A 232 7.41 7.97 10.66
C ALA A 232 7.81 6.52 10.29
N CYS A 233 7.58 5.53 11.15
CA CYS A 233 7.82 4.11 10.82
C CYS A 233 7.01 3.63 9.61
N LEU A 234 5.84 4.20 9.39
CA LEU A 234 4.98 3.89 8.26
C LEU A 234 5.22 4.75 7.02
N ALA A 235 6.24 5.58 7.01
CA ALA A 235 6.45 6.59 5.96
C ALA A 235 5.16 7.40 5.70
N HIS A 236 4.43 7.76 6.77
CA HIS A 236 3.31 8.67 6.67
C HIS A 236 3.78 10.12 6.72
N PHE A 237 2.97 11.01 6.14
CA PHE A 237 3.23 12.43 6.29
C PHE A 237 2.88 12.86 7.72
N ILE A 238 3.80 13.54 8.37
CA ILE A 238 3.64 14.06 9.73
C ILE A 238 3.45 15.58 9.63
N GLY A 239 2.38 16.08 10.24
CA GLY A 239 2.08 17.51 10.32
C GLY A 239 0.99 18.00 9.36
N THR A 240 0.73 19.30 9.41
CA THR A 240 -0.24 20.02 8.57
C THR A 240 0.43 20.56 7.31
N SER A 241 -0.36 21.08 6.37
CA SER A 241 0.17 21.77 5.18
C SER A 241 1.13 22.91 5.52
N SER A 242 0.87 23.61 6.63
CA SER A 242 1.71 24.72 7.12
C SER A 242 3.00 24.28 7.81
N SER A 243 3.02 23.12 8.50
CA SER A 243 4.23 22.57 9.13
C SER A 243 5.13 21.79 8.17
N LYS A 244 4.62 21.42 7.00
CA LYS A 244 5.31 20.60 5.99
C LYS A 244 6.72 21.09 5.60
N PRO A 245 6.99 22.40 5.42
CA PRO A 245 8.32 22.90 5.07
C PRO A 245 9.36 22.71 6.17
N TYR A 246 8.94 22.64 7.44
CA TYR A 246 9.81 22.58 8.60
C TYR A 246 10.13 21.16 9.07
N LEU A 247 9.28 20.17 8.73
CA LEU A 247 9.44 18.76 9.11
C LEU A 247 10.21 18.01 8.03
N ARG A 248 11.54 18.15 8.04
CA ARG A 248 12.46 17.50 7.06
C ARG A 248 13.05 16.20 7.57
N SER A 249 13.01 15.95 8.87
CA SER A 249 13.54 14.70 9.45
C SER A 249 12.66 13.51 9.06
N ASP A 250 13.29 12.37 8.77
CA ASP A 250 12.64 11.06 8.64
C ASP A 250 12.68 10.27 9.95
N TYR A 251 13.19 10.87 11.03
CA TYR A 251 13.29 10.28 12.36
C TYR A 251 14.04 8.94 12.39
N LEU A 252 15.04 8.72 11.52
CA LEU A 252 15.72 7.44 11.37
C LEU A 252 16.20 6.86 12.69
N GLU A 253 16.97 7.63 13.46
CA GLU A 253 17.53 7.14 14.71
C GLU A 253 16.46 6.98 15.81
N ALA A 254 15.47 7.85 15.87
CA ALA A 254 14.35 7.72 16.81
C ALA A 254 13.49 6.46 16.51
N ARG A 255 13.35 6.08 15.23
CA ARG A 255 12.63 4.86 14.81
C ARG A 255 13.39 3.57 15.09
N ARG A 256 14.72 3.63 15.16
CA ARG A 256 15.60 2.44 15.25
C ARG A 256 15.25 1.52 16.44
N PRO A 257 15.17 2.00 17.69
CA PRO A 257 14.82 1.13 18.82
C PRO A 257 13.44 0.50 18.67
N TRP A 258 12.47 1.23 18.16
CA TRP A 258 11.12 0.74 17.96
C TRP A 258 11.03 -0.33 16.87
N MET A 259 11.68 -0.12 15.74
CA MET A 259 11.74 -1.12 14.68
C MET A 259 12.50 -2.37 15.13
N THR A 260 13.55 -2.22 15.96
CA THR A 260 14.26 -3.33 16.60
C THR A 260 13.32 -4.12 17.51
N GLN A 261 12.57 -3.45 18.38
CA GLN A 261 11.59 -4.10 19.26
C GLN A 261 10.51 -4.85 18.48
N TRP A 262 9.98 -4.22 17.41
CA TRP A 262 9.02 -4.86 16.52
C TRP A 262 9.60 -6.10 15.84
N CYS A 263 10.77 -6.00 15.22
CA CYS A 263 11.40 -7.14 14.57
C CYS A 263 11.78 -8.26 15.55
N SER A 264 12.18 -7.93 16.77
CA SER A 264 12.41 -8.92 17.83
C SER A 264 11.13 -9.68 18.17
N TYR A 265 10.00 -8.99 18.24
CA TYR A 265 8.69 -9.61 18.41
C TYR A 265 8.30 -10.49 17.22
N VAL A 266 8.55 -10.04 15.98
CA VAL A 266 8.34 -10.82 14.75
C VAL A 266 9.17 -12.11 14.78
N VAL A 267 10.43 -12.04 15.18
CA VAL A 267 11.31 -13.22 15.37
C VAL A 267 10.72 -14.19 16.39
N GLN A 268 10.26 -13.68 17.54
CA GLN A 268 9.62 -14.50 18.58
C GLN A 268 8.36 -15.20 18.05
N CYS A 269 7.50 -14.48 17.32
CA CYS A 269 6.30 -15.06 16.70
C CYS A 269 6.65 -16.14 15.67
N ALA A 270 7.65 -15.89 14.82
CA ALA A 270 8.10 -16.83 13.82
C ALA A 270 8.66 -18.13 14.46
N ARG A 271 9.45 -17.99 15.51
CA ARG A 271 9.96 -19.13 16.29
C ARG A 271 8.82 -19.93 16.92
N SER A 272 7.89 -19.27 17.59
CA SER A 272 6.72 -19.89 18.21
C SER A 272 5.84 -20.63 17.19
N ALA A 273 5.70 -20.10 15.96
CA ALA A 273 4.94 -20.73 14.88
C ALA A 273 5.71 -21.83 14.12
N GLY A 274 7.00 -21.99 14.37
CA GLY A 274 7.87 -22.81 13.55
C GLY A 274 7.95 -22.31 12.10
N PHE A 275 7.91 -20.99 11.89
CA PHE A 275 7.89 -20.34 10.59
C PHE A 275 9.30 -19.91 10.19
N LEU A 276 9.80 -20.43 9.05
CA LEU A 276 11.15 -20.11 8.55
C LEU A 276 12.25 -20.30 9.62
N THR A 277 12.18 -21.36 10.40
CA THR A 277 13.11 -21.62 11.54
C THR A 277 14.57 -21.59 11.13
N ASP A 278 14.89 -22.16 9.96
CA ASP A 278 16.22 -22.14 9.37
C ASP A 278 16.79 -20.72 9.13
N ILE A 279 15.93 -19.74 8.95
CA ILE A 279 16.30 -18.31 8.84
C ILE A 279 16.36 -17.66 10.21
N ILE A 280 15.34 -17.92 11.04
CA ILE A 280 15.21 -17.31 12.36
C ILE A 280 16.37 -17.69 13.28
N ASP A 281 16.85 -18.93 13.19
CA ASP A 281 17.96 -19.39 14.02
C ASP A 281 19.31 -18.76 13.61
N LYS A 282 19.50 -18.41 12.34
CA LYS A 282 20.66 -17.63 11.87
C LYS A 282 20.71 -16.18 12.42
N THR A 283 19.64 -15.69 13.03
CA THR A 283 19.60 -14.33 13.60
C THR A 283 19.97 -14.29 15.09
N ALA A 284 20.20 -15.44 15.72
CA ALA A 284 20.53 -15.57 17.13
C ALA A 284 22.05 -15.64 17.41
N GLY A 285 22.88 -15.71 16.38
CA GLY A 285 24.34 -15.64 16.44
C GLY A 285 24.83 -14.28 15.91
#